data_41345e727ec76c24850bcc67f0a1e5cf
#
_entry.id   41345e727ec76c24850bcc67f0a1e5cf
#
_cell.length_a   1.000
_cell.length_b   1.000
_cell.length_c   1.000
_cell.angle_alpha   90.00
_cell.angle_beta   90.00
_cell.angle_gamma   90.00
#
_symmetry.space_group_name_H-M   'P 1'
#
loop_
_entity.id
_entity.type
_entity.pdbx_description
1 polymer ?
#
loop_
_entity_poly.entity_id
_entity_poly.type
_entity_poly.pdbx_seq_one_letter_code
_entity_poly.pdbx_strand_id
1 'polypeptide(L)'
;MTNLNPSYLLQDARSRAGLTQRELAKRAGTAQSVIARIELGKTNPTTATLTHLLSSAGFELHSELVVRPVENSHMLEDIFRILQLTPEERLEEVKNVNNLLTEARRA
;
A
#
# COMPACT_ATOMS: atom_id res chain seq x y z
N MET A 1 1.91 -13.86 -5.30
CA MET A 1 1.92 -12.82 -4.27
C MET A 1 2.62 -11.58 -4.79
N THR A 2 1.96 -10.45 -4.67
CA THR A 2 2.56 -9.19 -5.08
C THR A 2 3.57 -8.75 -4.01
N ASN A 3 4.83 -8.57 -4.41
CA ASN A 3 5.86 -8.09 -3.50
C ASN A 3 5.78 -6.57 -3.43
N LEU A 4 5.35 -6.05 -2.27
CA LEU A 4 5.23 -4.61 -2.02
C LEU A 4 6.52 -3.98 -1.50
N ASN A 5 7.63 -4.70 -1.56
CA ASN A 5 8.92 -4.16 -1.14
C ASN A 5 9.30 -3.00 -2.07
N PRO A 6 9.52 -1.78 -1.53
CA PRO A 6 9.89 -0.62 -2.36
C PRO A 6 11.14 -0.85 -3.21
N SER A 7 12.11 -1.57 -2.68
CA SER A 7 13.34 -1.92 -3.39
C SER A 7 13.03 -2.66 -4.68
N TYR A 8 12.22 -3.70 -4.58
CA TYR A 8 11.84 -4.53 -5.73
C TYR A 8 10.98 -3.75 -6.72
N LEU A 9 9.98 -3.02 -6.22
CA LEU A 9 9.08 -2.26 -7.08
C LEU A 9 9.83 -1.23 -7.91
N LEU A 10 10.77 -0.53 -7.28
CA LEU A 10 11.54 0.50 -7.98
C LEU A 10 12.47 -0.09 -9.01
N GLN A 11 13.16 -1.19 -8.68
CA GLN A 11 14.01 -1.90 -9.63
C GLN A 11 13.22 -2.41 -10.82
N ASP A 12 12.06 -3.02 -10.55
CA ASP A 12 11.21 -3.59 -11.58
C ASP A 12 10.70 -2.50 -12.53
N ALA A 13 10.19 -1.40 -11.98
CA ALA A 13 9.69 -0.28 -12.78
C ALA A 13 10.80 0.33 -13.63
N ARG A 14 11.95 0.58 -13.02
CA ARG A 14 13.10 1.15 -13.73
C ARG A 14 13.58 0.25 -14.85
N SER A 15 13.69 -1.05 -14.57
CA SER A 15 14.13 -2.04 -15.53
C SER A 15 13.17 -2.15 -16.72
N ARG A 16 11.87 -2.19 -16.44
CA ARG A 16 10.85 -2.24 -17.50
C ARG A 16 10.85 -1.00 -18.37
N ALA A 17 11.14 0.15 -17.77
CA ALA A 17 11.23 1.42 -18.49
C ALA A 17 12.53 1.57 -19.29
N GLY A 18 13.49 0.66 -19.08
CA GLY A 18 14.79 0.74 -19.72
C GLY A 18 15.65 1.89 -19.25
N LEU A 19 15.45 2.35 -18.00
CA LEU A 19 16.16 3.48 -17.44
C LEU A 19 17.31 3.02 -16.54
N THR A 20 18.42 3.79 -16.57
CA THR A 20 19.45 3.66 -15.56
C THR A 20 19.00 4.36 -14.27
N GLN A 21 19.67 4.06 -13.14
CA GLN A 21 19.39 4.76 -11.89
C GLN A 21 19.57 6.28 -12.05
N ARG A 22 20.58 6.67 -12.79
CA ARG A 22 20.87 8.09 -13.05
C ARG A 22 19.78 8.76 -13.89
N GLU A 23 19.30 8.07 -14.91
CA GLU A 23 18.23 8.58 -15.76
C GLU A 23 16.93 8.74 -14.99
N LEU A 24 16.59 7.77 -14.15
CA LEU A 24 15.40 7.85 -13.32
C LEU A 24 15.52 8.99 -12.30
N ALA A 25 16.68 9.13 -11.67
CA ALA A 25 16.93 10.21 -10.72
C ALA A 25 16.75 11.58 -11.38
N LYS A 26 17.25 11.72 -12.61
CA LYS A 26 17.10 12.97 -13.36
C LYS A 26 15.63 13.27 -13.65
N ARG A 27 14.85 12.27 -14.07
CA ARG A 27 13.42 12.44 -14.33
C ARG A 27 12.64 12.81 -13.07
N ALA A 28 13.01 12.20 -11.95
CA ALA A 28 12.33 12.41 -10.68
C ALA A 28 12.79 13.68 -9.94
N GLY A 29 13.84 14.32 -10.42
CA GLY A 29 14.40 15.49 -9.75
C GLY A 29 15.12 15.16 -8.46
N THR A 30 15.76 14.00 -8.39
CA THR A 30 16.47 13.54 -7.19
C THR A 30 17.87 13.08 -7.56
N ALA A 31 18.65 12.67 -6.56
CA ALA A 31 20.01 12.18 -6.77
C ALA A 31 20.00 10.67 -7.06
N GLN A 32 20.95 10.22 -7.88
CA GLN A 32 21.12 8.81 -8.19
C GLN A 32 21.37 7.99 -6.92
N SER A 33 22.09 8.57 -5.94
CA SER A 33 22.35 7.88 -4.67
C SER A 33 21.07 7.57 -3.88
N VAL A 34 20.03 8.38 -4.03
CA VAL A 34 18.73 8.13 -3.41
C VAL A 34 18.09 6.88 -4.00
N ILE A 35 18.08 6.80 -5.34
CA ILE A 35 17.55 5.62 -6.05
C ILE A 35 18.33 4.36 -5.64
N ALA A 36 19.65 4.46 -5.63
CA ALA A 36 20.52 3.33 -5.29
C ALA A 36 20.25 2.80 -3.88
N ARG A 37 20.10 3.68 -2.90
CA ARG A 37 19.83 3.30 -1.51
C ARG A 37 18.48 2.59 -1.36
N ILE A 38 17.47 3.07 -2.06
CA ILE A 38 16.15 2.44 -2.03
C ILE A 38 16.22 1.05 -2.64
N GLU A 39 16.87 0.92 -3.79
CA GLU A 39 17.00 -0.38 -4.49
C GLU A 39 17.83 -1.39 -3.70
N LEU A 40 18.78 -0.91 -2.89
CA LEU A 40 19.56 -1.78 -2.00
C LEU A 40 18.84 -2.13 -0.70
N GLY A 41 17.67 -1.54 -0.47
CA GLY A 41 16.93 -1.76 0.77
C GLY A 41 17.48 -1.03 1.98
N LYS A 42 18.38 -0.07 1.78
CA LYS A 42 19.02 0.68 2.88
C LYS A 42 18.12 1.77 3.43
N THR A 43 17.18 2.27 2.65
CA THR A 43 16.22 3.27 3.07
C THR A 43 14.81 2.86 2.67
N ASN A 44 13.83 3.23 3.49
CA ASN A 44 12.43 3.03 3.19
C ASN A 44 11.82 4.36 2.77
N PRO A 45 11.45 4.52 1.49
CA PRO A 45 10.78 5.74 1.06
C PRO A 45 9.37 5.81 1.63
N THR A 46 8.86 7.02 1.80
CA THR A 46 7.44 7.21 2.10
C THR A 46 6.61 6.77 0.88
N THR A 47 5.33 6.52 1.10
CA THR A 47 4.42 6.17 0.00
C THR A 47 4.41 7.29 -1.07
N ALA A 48 4.41 8.55 -0.64
CA ALA A 48 4.45 9.68 -1.56
C ALA A 48 5.73 9.69 -2.39
N THR A 49 6.89 9.46 -1.78
CA THR A 49 8.16 9.39 -2.47
C THR A 49 8.18 8.23 -3.46
N LEU A 50 7.76 7.05 -3.03
CA LEU A 50 7.73 5.87 -3.89
C LEU A 50 6.81 6.08 -5.08
N THR A 51 5.62 6.63 -4.86
CA THR A 51 4.65 6.92 -5.91
C THR A 51 5.25 7.89 -6.93
N HIS A 52 5.93 8.92 -6.46
CA HIS A 52 6.60 9.89 -7.33
C HIS A 52 7.69 9.23 -8.19
N LEU A 53 8.52 8.39 -7.59
CA LEU A 53 9.59 7.71 -8.32
C LEU A 53 9.03 6.74 -9.36
N LEU A 54 8.01 5.98 -9.01
CA LEU A 54 7.36 5.06 -9.94
C LEU A 54 6.69 5.83 -11.08
N SER A 55 6.03 6.92 -10.77
CA SER A 55 5.42 7.80 -11.77
C SER A 55 6.46 8.34 -12.75
N SER A 56 7.63 8.71 -12.25
CA SER A 56 8.73 9.20 -13.09
C SER A 56 9.25 8.12 -14.05
N ALA A 57 9.08 6.85 -13.70
CA ALA A 57 9.40 5.73 -14.57
C ALA A 57 8.24 5.35 -15.51
N GLY A 58 7.09 6.01 -15.38
CA GLY A 58 5.92 5.73 -16.19
C GLY A 58 4.99 4.69 -15.60
N PHE A 59 5.08 4.43 -14.31
CA PHE A 59 4.25 3.44 -13.62
C PHE A 59 3.40 4.08 -12.54
N GLU A 60 2.28 3.46 -12.28
CA GLU A 60 1.35 3.90 -11.25
C GLU A 60 1.25 2.82 -10.18
N LEU A 61 1.33 3.23 -8.91
CA LEU A 61 1.19 2.30 -7.80
C LEU A 61 -0.28 2.24 -7.39
N HIS A 62 -0.89 1.09 -7.60
CA HIS A 62 -2.24 0.82 -7.13
C HIS A 62 -2.19 0.06 -5.82
N SER A 63 -2.81 0.62 -4.79
CA SER A 63 -2.99 -0.06 -3.52
C SER A 63 -4.45 -0.02 -3.16
N GLU A 64 -4.93 -1.11 -2.60
CA GLU A 64 -6.33 -1.28 -2.26
C GLU A 64 -6.45 -1.77 -0.83
N LEU A 65 -7.33 -1.12 -0.07
CA LEU A 65 -7.68 -1.60 1.25
C LEU A 65 -8.70 -2.72 1.10
N VAL A 66 -8.29 -3.92 1.44
CA VAL A 66 -9.16 -5.08 1.40
C VAL A 66 -9.45 -5.50 2.83
N VAL A 67 -10.72 -5.76 3.12
CA VAL A 67 -11.10 -6.29 4.42
C VAL A 67 -10.44 -7.65 4.59
N ARG A 68 -9.61 -7.77 5.63
CA ARG A 68 -8.94 -9.02 5.91
C ARG A 68 -9.98 -10.06 6.31
N PRO A 69 -10.02 -11.23 5.67
CA PRO A 69 -10.90 -12.29 6.12
C PRO A 69 -10.56 -12.64 7.57
N VAL A 70 -11.55 -12.59 8.44
CA VAL A 70 -11.34 -12.96 9.84
C VAL A 70 -11.36 -14.48 9.92
N GLU A 71 -10.21 -15.10 9.71
CA GLU A 71 -10.05 -16.54 9.92
C GLU A 71 -10.14 -16.87 11.39
N ASN A 72 -9.86 -15.87 12.23
CA ASN A 72 -9.89 -16.02 13.68
C ASN A 72 -11.08 -15.22 14.23
N SER A 73 -12.13 -15.92 14.59
CA SER A 73 -13.34 -15.34 15.17
C SER A 73 -13.09 -14.58 16.48
N HIS A 74 -11.95 -14.85 17.14
CA HIS A 74 -11.61 -14.21 18.41
C HIS A 74 -11.44 -12.69 18.27
N MET A 75 -10.84 -12.22 17.19
CA MET A 75 -10.65 -10.79 16.97
C MET A 75 -11.98 -10.06 16.85
N LEU A 76 -12.92 -10.66 16.11
CA LEU A 76 -14.26 -10.08 15.92
C LEU A 76 -15.04 -10.11 17.23
N GLU A 77 -14.96 -11.22 17.97
CA GLU A 77 -15.59 -11.35 19.28
C GLU A 77 -15.07 -10.32 20.26
N ASP A 78 -13.77 -10.07 20.28
CA ASP A 78 -13.16 -9.07 21.15
C ASP A 78 -13.65 -7.68 20.83
N ILE A 79 -13.77 -7.34 19.55
CA ILE A 79 -14.30 -6.04 19.09
C ILE A 79 -15.74 -5.89 19.57
N PHE A 80 -16.59 -6.91 19.38
CA PHE A 80 -17.99 -6.87 19.79
C PHE A 80 -18.14 -6.79 21.31
N ARG A 81 -17.24 -7.45 22.05
CA ARG A 81 -17.23 -7.37 23.53
C ARG A 81 -16.89 -5.96 24.00
N ILE A 82 -15.91 -5.33 23.36
CA ILE A 82 -15.52 -3.94 23.68
C ILE A 82 -16.69 -2.99 23.42
N LEU A 83 -17.42 -3.21 22.34
CA LEU A 83 -18.58 -2.39 21.99
C LEU A 83 -19.84 -2.77 22.76
N GLN A 84 -19.81 -3.90 23.50
CA GLN A 84 -20.95 -4.41 24.29
C GLN A 84 -22.21 -4.60 23.44
N LEU A 85 -22.03 -5.18 22.25
CA LEU A 85 -23.13 -5.38 21.32
C LEU A 85 -23.84 -6.72 21.50
N THR A 86 -25.16 -6.74 21.30
CA THR A 86 -25.93 -7.97 21.19
C THR A 86 -25.61 -8.68 19.87
N PRO A 87 -25.94 -9.99 19.72
CA PRO A 87 -25.71 -10.70 18.45
C PRO A 87 -26.36 -10.00 17.24
N GLU A 88 -27.54 -9.41 17.42
CA GLU A 88 -28.24 -8.71 16.35
C GLU A 88 -27.51 -7.41 15.99
N GLU A 89 -27.10 -6.67 16.99
CA GLU A 89 -26.31 -5.44 16.81
C GLU A 89 -24.98 -5.72 16.15
N ARG A 90 -24.34 -6.86 16.47
CA ARG A 90 -23.09 -7.29 15.84
C ARG A 90 -23.22 -7.44 14.32
N LEU A 91 -24.33 -8.03 13.88
CA LEU A 91 -24.59 -8.21 12.46
C LEU A 91 -24.76 -6.87 11.75
N GLU A 92 -25.47 -5.96 12.36
CA GLU A 92 -25.69 -4.61 11.85
C GLU A 92 -24.36 -3.86 11.72
N GLU A 93 -23.51 -3.90 12.75
CA GLU A 93 -22.22 -3.21 12.75
C GLU A 93 -21.26 -3.76 11.69
N VAL A 94 -21.27 -5.06 11.45
CA VAL A 94 -20.45 -5.65 10.38
C VAL A 94 -20.86 -5.09 9.01
N LYS A 95 -22.15 -4.93 8.78
CA LYS A 95 -22.66 -4.33 7.55
C LYS A 95 -22.24 -2.87 7.43
N ASN A 96 -22.36 -2.11 8.53
CA ASN A 96 -21.98 -0.69 8.56
C ASN A 96 -20.50 -0.49 8.30
N VAL A 97 -19.64 -1.30 8.89
CA VAL A 97 -18.20 -1.24 8.66
C VAL A 97 -17.89 -1.51 7.17
N ASN A 98 -18.51 -2.52 6.59
CA ASN A 98 -18.31 -2.83 5.18
C ASN A 98 -18.77 -1.68 4.27
N ASN A 99 -19.89 -1.06 4.59
CA ASN A 99 -20.40 0.10 3.84
C ASN A 99 -19.46 1.29 3.93
N LEU A 100 -18.95 1.59 5.12
CA LEU A 100 -17.99 2.67 5.32
C LEU A 100 -16.72 2.46 4.50
N LEU A 101 -16.19 1.24 4.50
CA LEU A 101 -15.00 0.92 3.71
C LEU A 101 -15.26 1.05 2.21
N THR A 102 -16.46 0.66 1.77
CA THR A 102 -16.85 0.80 0.37
C THR A 102 -16.96 2.27 -0.03
N GLU A 103 -17.53 3.11 0.82
CA GLU A 103 -17.64 4.54 0.57
C GLU A 103 -16.27 5.22 0.54
N ALA A 104 -15.37 4.83 1.43
CA ALA A 104 -14.01 5.35 1.48
C ALA A 104 -13.25 5.08 0.18
N ARG A 105 -13.51 3.95 -0.47
CA ARG A 105 -12.89 3.63 -1.76
C ARG A 105 -13.37 4.53 -2.89
N ARG A 106 -14.60 4.99 -2.82
CA ARG A 106 -15.21 5.83 -3.86
C ARG A 106 -14.80 7.30 -3.75
N ALA A 107 -14.32 7.69 -2.58
CA ALA A 107 -13.93 9.08 -2.31
C ALA A 107 -12.51 9.43 -2.91
#